data_4427aebba1c25ac0d1d7d973d99fe07e
#
_entry.id   4427aebba1c25ac0d1d7d973d99fe07e
#
_cell.length_a   1.000
_cell.length_b   1.000
_cell.length_c   1.000
_cell.angle_alpha   90.00
_cell.angle_beta   90.00
_cell.angle_gamma   90.00
#
_symmetry.space_group_name_H-M   'P 1'
#
loop_
_entity.id
_entity.type
_entity.pdbx_description
1 polymer ?
#
loop_
_entity_poly.entity_id
_entity_poly.type
_entity_poly.pdbx_seq_one_letter_code
_entity_poly.pdbx_strand_id
1 'polypeptide(L)'
;MNENIHENYNKMPLLGETAPSFTAVTTQGPINFPQDYKGKWVILFSHPADFTPVCTTEFMMFASMLEEFRAINTELIGVSVDSLYSHIAWLRQIKNLDWKGMKNIEVKFPLVEDILMDVSKKFGMIQPGQSNTKAVRAVFVIDPESKVRAIMYYPLTTGRNFSEIKRLILALQKSDKDGCATPANWQPGDDVIIPPADTCGLAKERVESKDENMYCLDWFMCFKKESK
;
A
#
# COMPACT_ATOMS: atom_id res chain seq x y z
N MET A 1 6.24 -25.35 -31.60
CA MET A 1 7.43 -24.66 -31.04
C MET A 1 7.02 -23.21 -30.70
N ASN A 2 6.12 -22.95 -29.76
CA ASN A 2 5.74 -21.58 -29.37
C ASN A 2 5.05 -21.53 -27.96
N GLU A 3 5.39 -22.46 -27.06
CA GLU A 3 4.75 -22.50 -25.73
C GLU A 3 5.59 -21.91 -24.60
N ASN A 4 6.85 -21.51 -24.84
CA ASN A 4 7.76 -21.10 -23.73
C ASN A 4 8.08 -19.60 -23.65
N ILE A 5 7.39 -18.72 -24.39
CA ILE A 5 7.65 -17.27 -24.32
C ILE A 5 6.79 -16.57 -23.25
N HIS A 6 5.72 -17.18 -22.78
CA HIS A 6 4.83 -16.58 -21.77
C HIS A 6 5.17 -16.89 -20.31
N GLU A 7 6.06 -17.82 -20.01
CA GLU A 7 6.37 -18.23 -18.63
C GLU A 7 7.27 -17.28 -17.82
N ASN A 8 7.85 -16.25 -18.44
CA ASN A 8 8.72 -15.28 -17.74
C ASN A 8 8.10 -13.91 -17.49
N TYR A 9 6.82 -13.70 -17.81
CA TYR A 9 6.14 -12.45 -17.52
C TYR A 9 5.44 -12.52 -16.15
N ASN A 10 6.10 -11.92 -15.14
CA ASN A 10 5.47 -11.40 -13.92
C ASN A 10 4.75 -12.42 -13.02
N LYS A 11 5.49 -13.21 -12.27
CA LYS A 11 4.90 -13.82 -11.08
C LYS A 11 4.69 -12.70 -10.04
N MET A 12 3.54 -12.05 -10.09
CA MET A 12 3.12 -11.09 -9.07
C MET A 12 3.16 -11.77 -7.70
N PRO A 13 3.78 -11.14 -6.66
CA PRO A 13 3.78 -11.71 -5.31
C PRO A 13 2.34 -11.81 -4.78
N LEU A 14 2.04 -12.89 -4.07
CA LEU A 14 0.74 -13.13 -3.45
C LEU A 14 0.70 -12.57 -2.02
N LEU A 15 -0.52 -12.42 -1.48
CA LEU A 15 -0.70 -12.03 -0.08
C LEU A 15 -0.06 -13.04 0.86
N GLY A 16 0.69 -12.56 1.86
CA GLY A 16 1.44 -13.38 2.81
C GLY A 16 2.82 -13.84 2.32
N GLU A 17 3.13 -13.70 1.03
CA GLU A 17 4.48 -13.97 0.52
C GLU A 17 5.45 -12.85 0.92
N THR A 18 6.74 -13.19 0.98
CA THR A 18 7.79 -12.19 1.16
C THR A 18 7.88 -11.32 -0.10
N ALA A 19 7.87 -10.01 0.07
CA ALA A 19 8.00 -9.07 -1.03
C ALA A 19 9.32 -9.30 -1.80
N PRO A 20 9.31 -9.28 -3.13
CA PRO A 20 10.51 -9.44 -3.94
C PRO A 20 11.58 -8.41 -3.59
N SER A 21 12.80 -8.88 -3.39
CA SER A 21 13.94 -8.01 -3.10
C SER A 21 14.48 -7.33 -4.36
N PHE A 22 14.99 -6.11 -4.20
CA PHE A 22 15.70 -5.39 -5.25
C PHE A 22 16.67 -4.36 -4.66
N THR A 23 17.65 -3.96 -5.45
CA THR A 23 18.47 -2.77 -5.22
C THR A 23 18.20 -1.80 -6.34
N ALA A 24 18.07 -0.54 -6.05
CA ALA A 24 17.78 0.47 -7.06
C ALA A 24 18.36 1.84 -6.73
N VAL A 25 18.63 2.62 -7.77
CA VAL A 25 18.93 4.05 -7.65
C VAL A 25 17.61 4.81 -7.51
N THR A 26 17.58 5.79 -6.62
CA THR A 26 16.40 6.61 -6.41
C THR A 26 16.75 8.10 -6.30
N THR A 27 15.73 8.94 -6.31
CA THR A 27 15.87 10.40 -6.08
C THR A 27 16.40 10.77 -4.69
N GLN A 28 16.46 9.82 -3.75
CA GLN A 28 16.98 10.00 -2.38
C GLN A 28 18.27 9.21 -2.13
N GLY A 29 18.91 8.69 -3.19
CA GLY A 29 20.07 7.81 -3.12
C GLY A 29 19.72 6.34 -3.36
N PRO A 30 20.69 5.43 -3.33
CA PRO A 30 20.46 4.02 -3.54
C PRO A 30 19.69 3.40 -2.37
N ILE A 31 18.86 2.40 -2.66
CA ILE A 31 18.14 1.62 -1.64
C ILE A 31 18.33 0.11 -1.86
N ASN A 32 18.29 -0.66 -0.76
CA ASN A 32 18.18 -2.11 -0.72
C ASN A 32 16.84 -2.48 -0.11
N PHE A 33 15.88 -2.86 -0.95
CA PHE A 33 14.57 -3.30 -0.48
C PHE A 33 14.53 -4.82 -0.33
N PRO A 34 14.00 -5.39 0.75
CA PRO A 34 13.35 -4.75 1.89
C PRO A 34 14.28 -4.40 3.07
N GLN A 35 15.59 -4.66 2.99
CA GLN A 35 16.53 -4.60 4.11
C GLN A 35 16.56 -3.24 4.80
N ASP A 36 16.53 -2.14 4.04
CA ASP A 36 16.58 -0.77 4.57
C ASP A 36 15.27 -0.36 5.25
N TYR A 37 14.21 -1.16 5.11
CA TYR A 37 12.87 -0.89 5.61
C TYR A 37 12.39 -1.89 6.68
N LYS A 38 13.26 -2.77 7.17
CA LYS A 38 12.89 -3.72 8.23
C LYS A 38 12.32 -3.02 9.46
N GLY A 39 11.25 -3.59 10.01
CA GLY A 39 10.56 -3.01 11.17
C GLY A 39 9.59 -1.88 10.82
N LYS A 40 9.44 -1.54 9.54
CA LYS A 40 8.52 -0.51 9.05
C LYS A 40 7.51 -1.10 8.08
N TRP A 41 6.32 -0.53 8.08
CA TRP A 41 5.38 -0.71 6.98
C TRP A 41 5.87 0.05 5.76
N VAL A 42 5.63 -0.50 4.58
CA VAL A 42 6.01 0.14 3.31
C VAL A 42 4.82 0.17 2.37
N ILE A 43 4.57 1.32 1.77
CA ILE A 43 3.76 1.47 0.58
C ILE A 43 4.72 1.56 -0.61
N LEU A 44 4.85 0.45 -1.35
CA LEU A 44 5.52 0.44 -2.65
C LEU A 44 4.46 0.70 -3.72
N PHE A 45 4.59 1.78 -4.47
CA PHE A 45 3.60 2.14 -5.47
C PHE A 45 4.24 2.52 -6.80
N SER A 46 3.57 2.17 -7.90
CA SER A 46 4.00 2.57 -9.24
C SER A 46 3.12 3.66 -9.84
N HIS A 47 3.69 4.39 -10.79
CA HIS A 47 2.98 5.33 -11.63
C HIS A 47 3.39 5.17 -13.10
N PRO A 48 2.51 5.51 -14.06
CA PRO A 48 2.73 5.27 -15.49
C PRO A 48 3.86 6.06 -16.13
N ALA A 49 3.98 7.35 -15.81
CA ALA A 49 5.05 8.21 -16.35
C ALA A 49 5.11 9.55 -15.60
N ASP A 50 6.32 10.11 -15.53
CA ASP A 50 6.56 11.49 -15.10
C ASP A 50 5.83 12.49 -16.02
N PHE A 51 5.68 13.73 -15.55
CA PHE A 51 5.06 14.83 -16.29
C PHE A 51 3.64 14.55 -16.81
N THR A 52 2.90 13.62 -16.17
CA THR A 52 1.50 13.33 -16.52
C THR A 52 0.54 13.86 -15.45
N PRO A 53 -0.66 14.35 -15.83
CA PRO A 53 -1.54 15.04 -14.89
C PRO A 53 -1.97 14.20 -13.69
N VAL A 54 -2.46 12.97 -13.90
CA VAL A 54 -2.93 12.10 -12.81
C VAL A 54 -1.78 11.75 -11.88
N CYS A 55 -0.59 11.38 -12.41
CA CYS A 55 0.58 11.07 -11.59
C CYS A 55 1.01 12.28 -10.76
N THR A 56 0.96 13.48 -11.33
CA THR A 56 1.32 14.71 -10.62
C THR A 56 0.39 14.95 -9.43
N THR A 57 -0.93 14.79 -9.61
CA THR A 57 -1.87 14.93 -8.49
C THR A 57 -1.65 13.89 -7.40
N GLU A 58 -1.30 12.65 -7.78
CA GLU A 58 -1.00 11.59 -6.83
C GLU A 58 0.27 11.87 -6.00
N PHE A 59 1.33 12.35 -6.65
CA PHE A 59 2.57 12.70 -5.96
C PHE A 59 2.41 13.87 -5.01
N MET A 60 1.63 14.89 -5.40
CA MET A 60 1.28 15.98 -4.50
C MET A 60 0.52 15.47 -3.26
N MET A 61 -0.44 14.56 -3.43
CA MET A 61 -1.19 13.96 -2.32
C MET A 61 -0.29 13.10 -1.43
N PHE A 62 0.50 12.18 -1.98
CA PHE A 62 1.42 11.36 -1.19
C PHE A 62 2.42 12.22 -0.41
N ALA A 63 2.98 13.24 -1.07
CA ALA A 63 3.93 14.12 -0.40
C ALA A 63 3.28 14.96 0.71
N SER A 64 2.04 15.41 0.53
CA SER A 64 1.31 16.14 1.57
C SER A 64 0.95 15.26 2.78
N MET A 65 0.77 13.96 2.58
CA MET A 65 0.43 12.99 3.63
C MET A 65 1.66 12.23 4.18
N LEU A 66 2.87 12.52 3.74
CA LEU A 66 4.06 11.76 4.11
C LEU A 66 4.27 11.65 5.62
N GLU A 67 4.14 12.77 6.35
CA GLU A 67 4.31 12.78 7.80
C GLU A 67 3.19 12.03 8.53
N GLU A 68 1.99 12.00 7.97
CA GLU A 68 0.88 11.18 8.50
C GLU A 68 1.17 9.68 8.34
N PHE A 69 1.77 9.26 7.22
CA PHE A 69 2.20 7.87 7.03
C PHE A 69 3.35 7.52 7.97
N ARG A 70 4.34 8.40 8.11
CA ARG A 70 5.45 8.19 9.04
C ARG A 70 4.99 8.08 10.49
N ALA A 71 3.99 8.88 10.89
CA ALA A 71 3.41 8.82 12.24
C ALA A 71 2.78 7.45 12.56
N ILE A 72 2.40 6.68 11.55
CA ILE A 72 1.91 5.30 11.68
C ILE A 72 2.96 4.26 11.23
N ASN A 73 4.25 4.59 11.40
CA ASN A 73 5.40 3.72 11.07
C ASN A 73 5.41 3.22 9.62
N THR A 74 4.99 4.05 8.66
CA THR A 74 4.85 3.68 7.24
C THR A 74 5.72 4.56 6.35
N GLU A 75 6.55 3.96 5.51
CA GLU A 75 7.37 4.65 4.50
C GLU A 75 6.77 4.49 3.10
N LEU A 76 7.06 5.44 2.23
CA LEU A 76 6.61 5.47 0.85
C LEU A 76 7.78 5.21 -0.10
N ILE A 77 7.58 4.38 -1.13
CA ILE A 77 8.53 4.16 -2.22
C ILE A 77 7.77 4.23 -3.55
N GLY A 78 8.08 5.21 -4.38
CA GLY A 78 7.54 5.31 -5.74
C GLY A 78 8.40 4.54 -6.74
N VAL A 79 7.80 4.02 -7.80
CA VAL A 79 8.49 3.33 -8.91
C VAL A 79 7.91 3.78 -10.25
N SER A 80 8.74 4.08 -11.22
CA SER A 80 8.33 4.16 -12.62
C SER A 80 9.49 3.80 -13.57
N VAL A 81 9.13 3.58 -14.82
CA VAL A 81 10.07 3.23 -15.90
C VAL A 81 10.84 4.44 -16.46
N ASP A 82 10.64 5.62 -15.87
CA ASP A 82 11.37 6.83 -16.26
C ASP A 82 12.78 6.85 -15.65
N SER A 83 13.65 7.71 -16.20
CA SER A 83 15.02 7.87 -15.74
C SER A 83 15.11 8.71 -14.46
N LEU A 84 16.19 8.54 -13.70
CA LEU A 84 16.49 9.36 -12.52
C LEU A 84 16.44 10.86 -12.82
N TYR A 85 16.98 11.27 -13.95
CA TYR A 85 17.00 12.70 -14.31
C TYR A 85 15.62 13.23 -14.67
N SER A 86 14.75 12.41 -15.27
CA SER A 86 13.34 12.73 -15.48
C SER A 86 12.65 12.92 -14.13
N HIS A 87 12.82 11.98 -13.20
CA HIS A 87 12.28 12.08 -11.86
C HIS A 87 12.70 13.39 -11.17
N ILE A 88 13.99 13.68 -11.13
CA ILE A 88 14.52 14.90 -10.49
C ILE A 88 13.89 16.16 -11.11
N ALA A 89 13.83 16.22 -12.44
CA ALA A 89 13.26 17.35 -13.14
C ALA A 89 11.76 17.52 -12.84
N TRP A 90 11.01 16.40 -12.85
CA TRP A 90 9.57 16.40 -12.57
C TRP A 90 9.27 16.79 -11.11
N LEU A 91 9.98 16.22 -10.13
CA LEU A 91 9.78 16.56 -8.71
C LEU A 91 10.07 18.06 -8.43
N ARG A 92 11.03 18.65 -9.13
CA ARG A 92 11.28 20.10 -9.06
C ARG A 92 10.12 20.92 -9.61
N GLN A 93 9.45 20.44 -10.68
CA GLN A 93 8.27 21.11 -11.22
C GLN A 93 7.05 20.97 -10.29
N ILE A 94 6.85 19.81 -9.66
CA ILE A 94 5.76 19.60 -8.69
C ILE A 94 5.77 20.67 -7.60
N LYS A 95 6.96 21.05 -7.11
CA LYS A 95 7.13 22.09 -6.09
C LYS A 95 6.53 23.44 -6.49
N ASN A 96 6.50 23.75 -7.80
CA ASN A 96 6.02 25.02 -8.34
C ASN A 96 4.50 25.01 -8.65
N LEU A 97 3.83 23.88 -8.48
CA LEU A 97 2.41 23.74 -8.78
C LEU A 97 1.53 24.17 -7.60
N ASP A 98 0.34 24.66 -7.94
CA ASP A 98 -0.74 24.95 -7.01
C ASP A 98 -1.95 24.10 -7.44
N TRP A 99 -2.29 23.13 -6.64
CA TRP A 99 -3.46 22.28 -6.89
C TRP A 99 -4.24 22.05 -5.60
N LYS A 100 -5.52 22.40 -5.60
CA LYS A 100 -6.38 22.32 -4.40
C LYS A 100 -5.80 22.99 -3.16
N GLY A 101 -5.08 24.10 -3.33
CA GLY A 101 -4.42 24.83 -2.24
C GLY A 101 -3.12 24.20 -1.75
N MET A 102 -2.70 23.08 -2.29
CA MET A 102 -1.37 22.50 -2.03
C MET A 102 -0.33 23.25 -2.83
N LYS A 103 0.58 23.92 -2.13
CA LYS A 103 1.66 24.75 -2.70
C LYS A 103 2.98 24.35 -2.09
N ASN A 104 4.07 24.56 -2.84
CA ASN A 104 5.43 24.29 -2.38
C ASN A 104 5.62 22.85 -1.88
N ILE A 105 4.92 21.90 -2.47
CA ILE A 105 4.98 20.49 -2.09
C ILE A 105 6.35 19.91 -2.48
N GLU A 106 7.04 19.39 -1.51
CA GLU A 106 8.32 18.70 -1.68
C GLU A 106 8.13 17.19 -1.53
N VAL A 107 8.51 16.43 -2.56
CA VAL A 107 8.49 14.95 -2.50
C VAL A 107 9.78 14.49 -1.81
N LYS A 108 9.65 13.98 -0.57
CA LYS A 108 10.77 13.55 0.29
C LYS A 108 10.85 12.04 0.48
N PHE A 109 10.08 11.28 -0.29
CA PHE A 109 10.20 9.82 -0.36
C PHE A 109 10.96 9.41 -1.63
N PRO A 110 11.65 8.25 -1.64
CA PRO A 110 12.40 7.79 -2.79
C PRO A 110 11.49 7.46 -3.97
N LEU A 111 11.91 7.87 -5.16
CA LEU A 111 11.34 7.49 -6.43
C LEU A 111 12.38 6.69 -7.21
N VAL A 112 12.08 5.41 -7.44
CA VAL A 112 12.96 4.41 -8.06
C VAL A 112 13.01 4.61 -9.56
N GLU A 113 14.23 4.70 -10.12
CA GLU A 113 14.51 4.56 -11.53
C GLU A 113 14.39 3.08 -11.93
N ASP A 114 13.46 2.75 -12.82
CA ASP A 114 13.23 1.37 -13.26
C ASP A 114 13.14 1.25 -14.79
N ILE A 115 14.10 1.88 -15.50
CA ILE A 115 14.15 1.91 -16.99
C ILE A 115 14.14 0.49 -17.58
N LEU A 116 14.80 -0.47 -16.92
CA LEU A 116 14.85 -1.86 -17.35
C LEU A 116 13.62 -2.67 -16.98
N MET A 117 12.68 -2.04 -16.25
CA MET A 117 11.46 -2.68 -15.74
C MET A 117 11.72 -3.89 -14.81
N ASP A 118 12.86 -3.93 -14.13
CA ASP A 118 13.23 -5.05 -13.27
C ASP A 118 12.35 -5.12 -12.03
N VAL A 119 12.13 -3.97 -11.38
CA VAL A 119 11.24 -3.87 -10.22
C VAL A 119 9.79 -4.02 -10.66
N SER A 120 9.38 -3.28 -11.68
CA SER A 120 8.00 -3.33 -12.18
C SER A 120 7.57 -4.73 -12.63
N LYS A 121 8.46 -5.51 -13.23
CA LYS A 121 8.19 -6.92 -13.60
C LYS A 121 8.09 -7.82 -12.37
N LYS A 122 9.01 -7.71 -11.40
CA LYS A 122 8.97 -8.51 -10.16
C LYS A 122 7.66 -8.36 -9.38
N PHE A 123 7.04 -7.19 -9.48
CA PHE A 123 5.78 -6.88 -8.79
C PHE A 123 4.55 -6.95 -9.72
N GLY A 124 4.68 -7.43 -10.96
CA GLY A 124 3.55 -7.53 -11.89
C GLY A 124 2.92 -6.18 -12.27
N MET A 125 3.69 -5.09 -12.18
CA MET A 125 3.21 -3.75 -12.47
C MET A 125 3.09 -3.44 -13.96
N ILE A 126 3.75 -4.24 -14.83
CA ILE A 126 3.61 -4.16 -16.28
C ILE A 126 2.48 -5.08 -16.70
N GLN A 127 1.41 -4.50 -17.18
CA GLN A 127 0.20 -5.24 -17.57
C GLN A 127 -0.10 -5.00 -19.07
N PRO A 128 0.16 -5.98 -19.94
CA PRO A 128 0.05 -5.82 -21.40
C PRO A 128 -1.30 -5.30 -21.87
N GLY A 129 -2.39 -5.65 -21.20
CA GLY A 129 -3.73 -5.12 -21.51
C GLY A 129 -3.89 -3.62 -21.24
N GLN A 130 -2.94 -2.98 -20.53
CA GLN A 130 -2.89 -1.55 -20.30
C GLN A 130 -1.73 -0.89 -21.03
N SER A 131 -0.52 -1.43 -20.88
CA SER A 131 0.69 -0.95 -21.55
C SER A 131 1.82 -1.97 -21.40
N ASN A 132 2.64 -2.09 -22.45
CA ASN A 132 3.87 -2.90 -22.42
C ASN A 132 5.10 -2.09 -21.96
N THR A 133 4.99 -0.76 -21.88
CA THR A 133 6.10 0.16 -21.64
C THR A 133 5.91 1.08 -20.45
N LYS A 134 4.79 0.94 -19.75
CA LYS A 134 4.45 1.75 -18.56
C LYS A 134 3.91 0.86 -17.46
N ALA A 135 4.30 1.13 -16.24
CA ALA A 135 3.67 0.51 -15.09
C ALA A 135 2.23 1.02 -14.91
N VAL A 136 1.31 0.16 -14.47
CA VAL A 136 -0.01 0.57 -14.00
C VAL A 136 0.10 1.27 -12.64
N ARG A 137 -0.99 1.78 -12.11
CA ARG A 137 -1.01 2.40 -10.76
C ARG A 137 -1.19 1.32 -9.70
N ALA A 138 -0.13 0.58 -9.41
CA ALA A 138 -0.13 -0.43 -8.36
C ALA A 138 0.15 0.18 -6.99
N VAL A 139 -0.34 -0.47 -5.94
CA VAL A 139 0.01 -0.25 -4.53
C VAL A 139 0.21 -1.60 -3.88
N PHE A 140 1.36 -1.80 -3.29
CA PHE A 140 1.69 -2.93 -2.42
C PHE A 140 1.86 -2.42 -1.00
N VAL A 141 1.05 -2.92 -0.09
CA VAL A 141 1.21 -2.70 1.35
C VAL A 141 2.03 -3.85 1.90
N ILE A 142 3.18 -3.54 2.46
CA ILE A 142 4.18 -4.50 2.94
C ILE A 142 4.42 -4.24 4.42
N ASP A 143 4.39 -5.30 5.24
CA ASP A 143 4.53 -5.21 6.68
C ASP A 143 5.99 -5.16 7.17
N PRO A 144 6.23 -4.95 8.48
CA PRO A 144 7.57 -4.90 9.07
C PRO A 144 8.41 -6.17 8.88
N GLU A 145 7.79 -7.33 8.65
CA GLU A 145 8.42 -8.62 8.34
C GLU A 145 8.63 -8.82 6.84
N SER A 146 8.39 -7.77 6.05
CA SER A 146 8.51 -7.78 4.58
C SER A 146 7.50 -8.70 3.88
N LYS A 147 6.32 -8.93 4.48
CA LYS A 147 5.23 -9.68 3.85
C LYS A 147 4.27 -8.75 3.12
N VAL A 148 3.82 -9.19 1.95
CA VAL A 148 2.77 -8.48 1.20
C VAL A 148 1.44 -8.70 1.89
N ARG A 149 0.79 -7.61 2.33
CA ARG A 149 -0.45 -7.65 3.09
C ARG A 149 -1.67 -7.23 2.29
N ALA A 150 -1.49 -6.35 1.32
CA ALA A 150 -2.55 -5.92 0.41
C ALA A 150 -1.96 -5.49 -0.92
N ILE A 151 -2.75 -5.64 -1.98
CA ILE A 151 -2.38 -5.24 -3.34
C ILE A 151 -3.58 -4.55 -3.99
N MET A 152 -3.34 -3.40 -4.60
CA MET A 152 -4.36 -2.67 -5.37
C MET A 152 -3.80 -2.31 -6.74
N TYR A 153 -4.60 -2.51 -7.79
CA TYR A 153 -4.26 -2.10 -9.15
C TYR A 153 -5.34 -1.18 -9.70
N TYR A 154 -4.89 -0.07 -10.26
CA TYR A 154 -5.74 0.92 -10.90
C TYR A 154 -5.32 1.08 -12.36
N PRO A 155 -6.26 1.32 -13.29
CA PRO A 155 -5.94 1.62 -14.67
C PRO A 155 -5.20 2.95 -14.80
N LEU A 156 -4.58 3.19 -15.95
CA LEU A 156 -3.76 4.38 -16.19
C LEU A 156 -4.53 5.70 -16.00
N THR A 157 -5.84 5.69 -16.19
CA THR A 157 -6.72 6.88 -16.19
C THR A 157 -7.29 7.27 -14.84
N THR A 158 -7.19 6.39 -13.83
CA THR A 158 -7.89 6.55 -12.55
C THR A 158 -6.91 6.78 -11.41
N GLY A 159 -6.94 7.96 -10.79
CA GLY A 159 -6.16 8.28 -9.59
C GLY A 159 -6.63 7.50 -8.36
N ARG A 160 -5.69 7.22 -7.46
CA ARG A 160 -5.93 6.43 -6.24
C ARG A 160 -6.59 7.25 -5.14
N ASN A 161 -7.26 6.55 -4.20
CA ASN A 161 -7.81 7.14 -2.98
C ASN A 161 -6.82 6.96 -1.82
N PHE A 162 -6.18 8.04 -1.41
CA PHE A 162 -5.13 8.02 -0.37
C PHE A 162 -5.68 7.83 1.03
N SER A 163 -6.89 8.31 1.29
CA SER A 163 -7.57 8.08 2.57
C SER A 163 -7.84 6.59 2.78
N GLU A 164 -8.23 5.87 1.71
CA GLU A 164 -8.43 4.42 1.77
C GLU A 164 -7.10 3.67 1.96
N ILE A 165 -6.03 4.08 1.31
CA ILE A 165 -4.70 3.47 1.52
C ILE A 165 -4.28 3.61 2.99
N LYS A 166 -4.45 4.80 3.59
CA LYS A 166 -4.15 5.04 5.00
C LYS A 166 -5.07 4.23 5.92
N ARG A 167 -6.39 4.22 5.65
CA ARG A 167 -7.36 3.42 6.39
C ARG A 167 -6.99 1.94 6.40
N LEU A 168 -6.60 1.40 5.24
CA LEU A 168 -6.23 -0.01 5.10
C LEU A 168 -5.01 -0.36 5.97
N ILE A 169 -3.97 0.49 5.99
CA ILE A 169 -2.81 0.27 6.85
C ILE A 169 -3.20 0.27 8.31
N LEU A 170 -4.00 1.24 8.74
CA LEU A 170 -4.48 1.32 10.13
C LEU A 170 -5.33 0.09 10.51
N ALA A 171 -6.16 -0.41 9.59
CA ALA A 171 -6.93 -1.63 9.80
C ALA A 171 -6.02 -2.87 9.95
N LEU A 172 -4.99 -3.01 9.11
CA LEU A 172 -4.01 -4.09 9.21
C LEU A 172 -3.22 -4.02 10.52
N GLN A 173 -2.75 -2.83 10.90
CA GLN A 173 -2.04 -2.62 12.17
C GLN A 173 -2.92 -2.93 13.38
N LYS A 174 -4.20 -2.54 13.34
CA LYS A 174 -5.17 -2.86 14.39
C LYS A 174 -5.39 -4.34 14.53
N SER A 175 -5.58 -5.04 13.39
CA SER A 175 -5.78 -6.49 13.38
C SER A 175 -4.57 -7.24 13.93
N ASP A 176 -3.36 -6.84 13.54
CA ASP A 176 -2.11 -7.46 14.01
C ASP A 176 -1.87 -7.21 15.50
N LYS A 177 -2.13 -5.99 15.97
CA LYS A 177 -1.90 -5.61 17.36
C LYS A 177 -2.85 -6.30 18.33
N ASP A 178 -4.14 -6.37 17.97
CA ASP A 178 -5.20 -6.77 18.90
C ASP A 178 -5.74 -8.18 18.62
N GLY A 179 -5.24 -8.88 17.58
CA GLY A 179 -5.72 -10.20 17.20
C GLY A 179 -7.21 -10.19 16.78
N CYS A 180 -7.68 -9.10 16.20
CA CYS A 180 -9.07 -8.88 15.81
C CYS A 180 -9.24 -8.80 14.29
N ALA A 181 -10.48 -8.72 13.81
CA ALA A 181 -10.79 -8.35 12.45
C ALA A 181 -11.53 -7.01 12.40
N THR A 182 -11.31 -6.26 11.34
CA THR A 182 -12.02 -4.98 11.11
C THR A 182 -13.24 -5.22 10.22
N PRO A 183 -14.44 -4.71 10.59
CA PRO A 183 -15.62 -4.85 9.76
C PRO A 183 -15.53 -4.02 8.47
N ALA A 184 -16.49 -4.23 7.57
CA ALA A 184 -16.63 -3.44 6.35
C ALA A 184 -16.70 -1.94 6.69
N ASN A 185 -15.97 -1.11 5.92
CA ASN A 185 -15.88 0.35 6.09
C ASN A 185 -15.30 0.82 7.44
N TRP A 186 -14.69 -0.06 8.22
CA TRP A 186 -14.08 0.29 9.50
C TRP A 186 -13.20 1.53 9.41
N GLN A 187 -13.32 2.40 10.38
CA GLN A 187 -12.46 3.55 10.59
C GLN A 187 -11.78 3.46 11.97
N PRO A 188 -10.63 4.09 12.17
CA PRO A 188 -10.03 4.19 13.51
C PRO A 188 -11.01 4.71 14.56
N GLY A 189 -11.19 3.93 15.62
CA GLY A 189 -12.17 4.20 16.69
C GLY A 189 -13.50 3.46 16.55
N ASP A 190 -13.73 2.78 15.41
CA ASP A 190 -14.90 1.90 15.28
C ASP A 190 -14.65 0.56 15.99
N ASP A 191 -15.73 -0.09 16.40
CA ASP A 191 -15.71 -1.41 17.02
C ASP A 191 -15.06 -2.45 16.10
N VAL A 192 -14.43 -3.46 16.69
CA VAL A 192 -13.72 -4.52 15.97
C VAL A 192 -14.42 -5.87 16.15
N ILE A 193 -14.27 -6.75 15.19
CA ILE A 193 -14.82 -8.11 15.23
C ILE A 193 -13.87 -9.01 16.04
N ILE A 194 -14.42 -9.70 17.01
CA ILE A 194 -13.74 -10.76 17.75
C ILE A 194 -13.69 -12.00 16.84
N PRO A 195 -12.54 -12.70 16.68
CA PRO A 195 -12.46 -13.92 15.89
C PRO A 195 -13.58 -14.90 16.26
N PRO A 196 -14.20 -15.62 15.30
CA PRO A 196 -15.34 -16.50 15.59
C PRO A 196 -15.00 -17.55 16.62
N ALA A 197 -16.01 -18.01 17.36
CA ALA A 197 -15.84 -19.10 18.32
C ALA A 197 -15.54 -20.41 17.57
N ASP A 198 -14.52 -21.14 18.03
CA ASP A 198 -14.07 -22.42 17.46
C ASP A 198 -14.72 -23.65 18.13
N THR A 199 -15.53 -23.44 19.19
CA THR A 199 -16.27 -24.50 19.89
C THR A 199 -17.70 -24.07 20.20
N CYS A 200 -18.59 -25.04 20.30
CA CYS A 200 -19.98 -24.78 20.71
C CYS A 200 -20.06 -24.19 22.12
N GLY A 201 -19.18 -24.60 23.04
CA GLY A 201 -19.11 -24.06 24.40
C GLY A 201 -18.78 -22.56 24.37
N LEU A 202 -17.72 -22.16 23.67
CA LEU A 202 -17.32 -20.76 23.54
C LEU A 202 -18.39 -19.93 22.80
N ALA A 203 -19.04 -20.50 21.81
CA ALA A 203 -20.14 -19.81 21.10
C ALA A 203 -21.28 -19.44 22.06
N LYS A 204 -21.68 -20.40 22.92
CA LYS A 204 -22.72 -20.18 23.93
C LYS A 204 -22.28 -19.15 24.98
N GLU A 205 -21.07 -19.30 25.51
CA GLU A 205 -20.48 -18.36 26.49
C GLU A 205 -20.48 -16.92 25.97
N ARG A 206 -20.11 -16.72 24.71
CA ARG A 206 -20.08 -15.36 24.10
C ARG A 206 -21.45 -14.72 24.01
N VAL A 207 -22.46 -15.47 23.61
CA VAL A 207 -23.85 -14.96 23.51
C VAL A 207 -24.42 -14.65 24.90
N GLU A 208 -24.08 -15.46 25.91
CA GLU A 208 -24.53 -15.29 27.30
C GLU A 208 -23.65 -14.28 28.09
N SER A 209 -22.56 -13.78 27.50
CA SER A 209 -21.60 -12.88 28.14
C SER A 209 -22.27 -11.57 28.58
N LYS A 210 -21.90 -11.13 29.80
CA LYS A 210 -22.30 -9.83 30.36
C LYS A 210 -21.19 -8.79 30.30
N ASP A 211 -20.14 -9.03 29.49
CA ASP A 211 -19.05 -8.06 29.31
C ASP A 211 -19.58 -6.81 28.61
N GLU A 212 -19.56 -5.68 29.32
CA GLU A 212 -20.03 -4.41 28.78
C GLU A 212 -19.20 -3.89 27.61
N ASN A 213 -17.96 -4.38 27.45
CA ASN A 213 -17.07 -4.03 26.35
C ASN A 213 -17.26 -4.91 25.10
N MET A 214 -18.17 -5.89 25.18
CA MET A 214 -18.47 -6.80 24.08
C MET A 214 -19.98 -6.84 23.84
N TYR A 215 -20.36 -7.05 22.58
CA TYR A 215 -21.73 -7.42 22.20
C TYR A 215 -21.70 -8.40 21.02
N CYS A 216 -22.71 -9.26 20.97
CA CYS A 216 -22.90 -10.19 19.86
C CYS A 216 -24.24 -9.93 19.18
N LEU A 217 -24.25 -9.92 17.87
CA LEU A 217 -25.48 -9.96 17.07
C LEU A 217 -25.96 -11.40 16.91
N ASP A 218 -25.00 -12.34 16.89
CA ASP A 218 -25.21 -13.78 16.93
C ASP A 218 -23.88 -14.44 17.39
N TRP A 219 -23.86 -15.74 17.68
CA TRP A 219 -22.70 -16.49 18.18
C TRP A 219 -21.43 -16.35 17.32
N PHE A 220 -21.61 -16.16 16.00
CA PHE A 220 -20.50 -15.99 15.04
C PHE A 220 -20.13 -14.52 14.78
N MET A 221 -20.91 -13.56 15.28
CA MET A 221 -20.74 -12.14 14.97
C MET A 221 -20.73 -11.32 16.27
N CYS A 222 -19.57 -11.32 16.92
CA CYS A 222 -19.32 -10.61 18.16
C CYS A 222 -18.32 -9.46 17.92
N PHE A 223 -18.56 -8.36 18.60
CA PHE A 223 -17.77 -7.13 18.50
C PHE A 223 -17.20 -6.75 19.87
N LYS A 224 -15.99 -6.22 19.85
CA LYS A 224 -15.39 -5.50 20.98
C LYS A 224 -15.54 -4.01 20.72
N LYS A 225 -16.08 -3.32 21.70
CA LYS A 225 -16.22 -1.85 21.67
C LYS A 225 -14.86 -1.20 21.80
N GLU A 226 -14.62 -0.17 21.01
CA GLU A 226 -13.46 0.70 21.20
C GLU A 226 -13.84 1.85 22.18
N SER A 227 -12.92 2.17 23.08
CA SER A 227 -13.07 3.34 23.97
C SER A 227 -13.01 4.60 23.11
N LYS A 228 -14.08 5.38 23.12
CA LYS A 228 -14.13 6.71 22.48
C LYS A 228 -13.22 7.69 23.18
#